data_42ea0101089b7987f8f60c675b04b1e5
#
_entry.id   42ea0101089b7987f8f60c675b04b1e5
#
_cell.length_a   1.000
_cell.length_b   1.000
_cell.length_c   1.000
_cell.angle_alpha   90.00
_cell.angle_beta   90.00
_cell.angle_gamma   90.00
#
_symmetry.space_group_name_H-M   'P 1'
#
loop_
_entity.id
_entity.type
_entity.pdbx_description
1 polymer ?
#
loop_
_entity_poly.entity_id
_entity_poly.type
_entity_poly.pdbx_seq_one_letter_code
_entity_poly.pdbx_strand_id
1 'polypeptide(L)'
;MFILSIKSKRWNIAMQHFYFVEKPANVRKSMKVIGFTNSLVPSRKLVKSETVHIHLTDSELSLYLALSESNRKILRRAQKESYQVFIYKEPSDDNLRAFQQFYNNFAKRKKLELISKSQMEAITLLKNKGALWLSEIRSFCGQTLCYRLDIIYAKKAMSYYVATCHSQSMPEHLIRPIRYANRFLLWHNLLHLKEQGFVLYDMGKLTDDQNVRAFKLGFGGQVVDVYSGYITQSKIRALLLGVQKWRK
;
A
#
# COMPACT_ATOMS: atom_id res chain seq x y z
N MET A 1 -10.84 13.21 -0.99
CA MET A 1 -11.13 12.27 -2.09
C MET A 1 -10.17 12.53 -3.25
N PHE A 2 -9.44 11.52 -3.69
CA PHE A 2 -8.54 11.59 -4.85
C PHE A 2 -9.13 10.77 -6.00
N ILE A 3 -9.05 11.30 -7.23
CA ILE A 3 -9.64 10.66 -8.41
C ILE A 3 -8.56 10.41 -9.46
N LEU A 4 -8.38 9.16 -9.83
CA LEU A 4 -7.55 8.74 -10.93
C LEU A 4 -8.43 8.36 -12.13
N SER A 5 -8.26 9.05 -13.24
CA SER A 5 -8.95 8.70 -14.50
C SER A 5 -8.03 7.83 -15.34
N ILE A 6 -8.50 6.61 -15.64
CA ILE A 6 -7.76 5.61 -16.41
C ILE A 6 -8.57 5.28 -17.66
N LYS A 7 -7.93 5.28 -18.82
CA LYS A 7 -8.52 4.75 -20.07
C LYS A 7 -7.91 3.39 -20.35
N SER A 8 -8.68 2.32 -20.15
CA SER A 8 -8.22 0.98 -20.48
C SER A 8 -8.01 0.85 -21.99
N LYS A 9 -6.77 0.61 -22.43
CA LYS A 9 -6.43 0.39 -23.84
C LYS A 9 -7.11 -0.87 -24.38
N ARG A 10 -7.21 -1.93 -23.56
CA ARG A 10 -7.78 -3.24 -23.98
C ARG A 10 -9.27 -3.17 -24.27
N TRP A 11 -10.03 -2.34 -23.55
CA TRP A 11 -11.50 -2.32 -23.63
C TRP A 11 -12.04 -0.97 -24.09
N ASN A 12 -11.18 0.01 -24.41
CA ASN A 12 -11.52 1.41 -24.71
C ASN A 12 -12.54 1.99 -23.70
N ILE A 13 -12.41 1.61 -22.42
CA ILE A 13 -13.34 2.00 -21.36
C ILE A 13 -12.68 3.07 -20.50
N ALA A 14 -13.35 4.22 -20.38
CA ALA A 14 -13.01 5.21 -19.38
C ALA A 14 -13.43 4.71 -17.99
N MET A 15 -12.49 4.64 -17.07
CA MET A 15 -12.67 4.28 -15.67
C MET A 15 -12.20 5.41 -14.79
N GLN A 16 -12.95 5.70 -13.73
CA GLN A 16 -12.47 6.52 -12.62
C GLN A 16 -12.24 5.65 -11.41
N HIS A 17 -11.10 5.86 -10.75
CA HIS A 17 -10.78 5.18 -9.50
C HIS A 17 -10.66 6.21 -8.38
N PHE A 18 -11.38 5.97 -7.31
CA PHE A 18 -11.52 6.87 -6.17
C PHE A 18 -10.75 6.31 -4.97
N TYR A 19 -9.91 7.16 -4.37
CA TYR A 19 -9.15 6.89 -3.15
C TYR A 19 -9.54 7.92 -2.07
N PHE A 20 -9.39 7.56 -0.80
CA PHE A 20 -9.65 8.44 0.35
C PHE A 20 -11.07 9.04 0.35
N VAL A 21 -12.06 8.20 0.07
CA VAL A 21 -13.47 8.64 0.02
C VAL A 21 -14.07 8.58 1.42
N GLU A 22 -14.40 9.73 1.99
CA GLU A 22 -14.97 9.89 3.33
C GLU A 22 -16.43 10.37 3.30
N LYS A 23 -16.87 10.92 2.17
CA LYS A 23 -18.25 11.42 1.96
C LYS A 23 -18.76 10.89 0.64
N PRO A 24 -20.10 10.76 0.47
CA PRO A 24 -20.67 10.33 -0.81
C PRO A 24 -20.09 11.12 -1.98
N ALA A 25 -19.57 10.41 -2.96
CA ALA A 25 -18.96 11.02 -4.13
C ALA A 25 -20.01 11.28 -5.21
N ASN A 26 -20.06 12.51 -5.73
CA ASN A 26 -20.84 12.81 -6.93
C ASN A 26 -20.15 12.19 -8.14
N VAL A 27 -20.65 11.04 -8.54
CA VAL A 27 -20.13 10.32 -9.69
C VAL A 27 -20.84 10.79 -10.97
N ARG A 28 -20.07 11.19 -11.97
CA ARG A 28 -20.65 11.57 -13.28
C ARG A 28 -21.37 10.37 -13.89
N LYS A 29 -22.66 10.54 -14.22
CA LYS A 29 -23.49 9.49 -14.87
C LYS A 29 -22.90 8.92 -16.17
N SER A 30 -22.02 9.68 -16.84
CA SER A 30 -21.33 9.25 -18.07
C SER A 30 -20.22 8.21 -17.86
N MET A 31 -19.79 7.98 -16.61
CA MET A 31 -18.69 7.04 -16.32
C MET A 31 -19.17 5.61 -16.38
N LYS A 32 -18.51 4.81 -17.22
CA LYS A 32 -18.89 3.41 -17.48
C LYS A 32 -18.45 2.43 -16.40
N VAL A 33 -17.31 2.71 -15.73
CA VAL A 33 -16.76 1.91 -14.62
C VAL A 33 -16.17 2.84 -13.58
N ILE A 34 -16.48 2.57 -12.32
CA ILE A 34 -16.00 3.34 -11.18
C ILE A 34 -15.40 2.38 -10.17
N GLY A 35 -14.13 2.58 -9.85
CA GLY A 35 -13.41 1.85 -8.82
C GLY A 35 -13.35 2.64 -7.50
N PHE A 36 -13.36 1.92 -6.41
CA PHE A 36 -13.15 2.46 -5.06
C PHE A 36 -12.11 1.62 -4.33
N THR A 37 -11.18 2.29 -3.65
CA THR A 37 -10.23 1.64 -2.74
C THR A 37 -10.37 2.28 -1.36
N ASN A 38 -10.65 1.45 -0.37
CA ASN A 38 -10.78 1.82 1.04
C ASN A 38 -11.69 3.04 1.28
N SER A 39 -12.87 3.06 0.64
CA SER A 39 -13.90 4.07 0.89
C SER A 39 -14.48 3.87 2.29
N LEU A 40 -14.60 4.94 3.08
CA LEU A 40 -15.31 4.95 4.37
C LEU A 40 -16.84 5.04 4.19
N VAL A 41 -17.31 5.29 2.97
CA VAL A 41 -18.75 5.39 2.67
C VAL A 41 -19.32 3.99 2.42
N PRO A 42 -20.28 3.53 3.26
CA PRO A 42 -20.91 2.23 3.08
C PRO A 42 -21.62 2.12 1.72
N SER A 43 -21.46 0.96 1.09
CA SER A 43 -22.15 0.67 -0.18
C SER A 43 -22.40 -0.82 -0.33
N ARG A 44 -23.66 -1.20 -0.60
CA ARG A 44 -24.05 -2.60 -0.89
C ARG A 44 -23.42 -3.14 -2.18
N LYS A 45 -22.93 -2.25 -3.07
CA LYS A 45 -22.30 -2.61 -4.35
C LYS A 45 -20.79 -2.85 -4.22
N LEU A 46 -20.20 -2.56 -3.08
CA LEU A 46 -18.78 -2.74 -2.79
C LEU A 46 -18.58 -3.86 -1.77
N VAL A 47 -17.38 -4.41 -1.76
CA VAL A 47 -16.99 -5.43 -0.78
C VAL A 47 -16.55 -4.72 0.49
N LYS A 48 -17.21 -5.04 1.60
CA LYS A 48 -16.78 -4.62 2.94
C LYS A 48 -15.52 -5.37 3.34
N SER A 49 -14.57 -4.67 3.93
CA SER A 49 -13.36 -5.21 4.55
C SER A 49 -12.90 -4.28 5.67
N GLU A 50 -11.87 -4.67 6.40
CA GLU A 50 -11.27 -3.85 7.44
C GLU A 50 -9.90 -3.33 7.00
N THR A 51 -9.50 -2.17 7.52
CA THR A 51 -8.14 -1.65 7.49
C THR A 51 -7.73 -1.14 8.86
N VAL A 52 -6.46 -0.73 9.02
CA VAL A 52 -5.97 -0.06 10.23
C VAL A 52 -5.60 1.37 9.87
N HIS A 53 -6.17 2.33 10.55
CA HIS A 53 -5.85 3.75 10.48
C HIS A 53 -4.91 4.13 11.63
N ILE A 54 -3.77 4.70 11.30
CA ILE A 54 -2.81 5.26 12.25
C ILE A 54 -2.90 6.78 12.17
N HIS A 55 -3.26 7.44 13.27
CA HIS A 55 -3.37 8.91 13.35
C HIS A 55 -1.97 9.49 13.59
N LEU A 56 -1.43 10.17 12.58
CA LEU A 56 -0.09 10.75 12.63
C LEU A 56 -0.04 12.10 13.37
N THR A 57 -1.19 12.61 13.79
CA THR A 57 -1.31 13.80 14.66
C THR A 57 -0.85 13.53 16.08
N ASP A 58 -0.88 12.27 16.52
CA ASP A 58 -0.41 11.85 17.83
C ASP A 58 1.10 12.11 17.99
N SER A 59 1.60 12.28 19.22
CA SER A 59 3.02 12.44 19.45
C SER A 59 3.81 11.19 19.02
N GLU A 60 5.10 11.32 18.71
CA GLU A 60 5.96 10.17 18.41
C GLU A 60 5.96 9.16 19.54
N LEU A 61 6.01 9.65 20.78
CA LEU A 61 5.94 8.79 21.98
C LEU A 61 4.62 8.02 22.03
N SER A 62 3.47 8.66 21.74
CA SER A 62 2.17 7.99 21.70
C SER A 62 2.13 6.92 20.62
N LEU A 63 2.62 7.22 19.42
CA LEU A 63 2.74 6.25 18.34
C LEU A 63 3.63 5.06 18.72
N TYR A 64 4.76 5.32 19.38
CA TYR A 64 5.66 4.27 19.84
C TYR A 64 5.04 3.40 20.93
N LEU A 65 4.33 4.00 21.90
CA LEU A 65 3.64 3.27 22.98
C LEU A 65 2.47 2.44 22.46
N ALA A 66 1.81 2.88 21.38
CA ALA A 66 0.74 2.12 20.71
C ALA A 66 1.24 0.86 19.99
N LEU A 67 2.54 0.77 19.69
CA LEU A 67 3.11 -0.45 19.11
C LEU A 67 3.00 -1.62 20.10
N SER A 68 2.74 -2.82 19.56
CA SER A 68 2.86 -4.04 20.34
C SER A 68 4.28 -4.20 20.91
N GLU A 69 4.40 -4.90 22.03
CA GLU A 69 5.71 -5.17 22.66
C GLU A 69 6.67 -5.84 21.67
N SER A 70 6.16 -6.80 20.86
CA SER A 70 6.94 -7.47 19.82
C SER A 70 7.51 -6.47 18.79
N ASN A 71 6.70 -5.51 18.32
CA ASN A 71 7.15 -4.51 17.37
C ASN A 71 8.18 -3.56 18.02
N ARG A 72 7.95 -3.08 19.24
CA ARG A 72 8.95 -2.28 19.98
C ARG A 72 10.27 -3.00 20.13
N LYS A 73 10.24 -4.31 20.49
CA LYS A 73 11.46 -5.14 20.63
C LYS A 73 12.18 -5.28 19.28
N ILE A 74 11.44 -5.47 18.18
CA ILE A 74 12.02 -5.57 16.84
C ILE A 74 12.63 -4.24 16.41
N LEU A 75 11.96 -3.10 16.64
CA LEU A 75 12.49 -1.79 16.29
C LEU A 75 13.79 -1.47 17.04
N ARG A 76 13.86 -1.74 18.35
CA ARG A 76 15.10 -1.59 19.14
C ARG A 76 16.26 -2.44 18.62
N ARG A 77 15.95 -3.64 18.09
CA ARG A 77 16.97 -4.49 17.45
C ARG A 77 17.37 -3.96 16.08
N ALA A 78 16.38 -3.50 15.29
CA ALA A 78 16.59 -2.93 13.98
C ALA A 78 17.47 -1.68 13.98
N GLN A 79 17.38 -0.86 15.04
CA GLN A 79 18.24 0.31 15.22
C GLN A 79 19.74 -0.02 15.34
N LYS A 80 20.08 -1.28 15.66
CA LYS A 80 21.48 -1.76 15.72
C LYS A 80 22.00 -2.25 14.37
N GLU A 81 21.10 -2.38 13.38
CA GLU A 81 21.46 -2.76 12.02
C GLU A 81 21.81 -1.49 11.21
N SER A 82 22.85 -1.54 10.41
CA SER A 82 23.28 -0.40 9.58
C SER A 82 22.45 -0.32 8.31
N TYR A 83 21.17 0.03 8.45
CA TYR A 83 20.28 0.19 7.32
C TYR A 83 20.49 1.53 6.60
N GLN A 84 20.29 1.51 5.29
CA GLN A 84 20.13 2.69 4.45
C GLN A 84 18.67 2.80 4.04
N VAL A 85 17.99 3.88 4.41
CA VAL A 85 16.58 4.14 4.06
C VAL A 85 16.52 5.25 3.02
N PHE A 86 15.80 4.99 1.94
CA PHE A 86 15.54 5.93 0.86
C PHE A 86 14.05 6.18 0.74
N ILE A 87 13.65 7.46 0.66
CA ILE A 87 12.26 7.86 0.43
C ILE A 87 12.23 8.73 -0.84
N TYR A 88 11.62 8.19 -1.88
CA TYR A 88 11.44 8.86 -3.16
C TYR A 88 10.03 9.47 -3.18
N LYS A 89 9.94 10.80 -2.94
CA LYS A 89 8.67 11.55 -3.01
C LYS A 89 8.21 11.70 -4.46
N GLU A 90 9.14 11.70 -5.39
CA GLU A 90 8.95 11.73 -6.83
C GLU A 90 9.78 10.60 -7.46
N PRO A 91 9.32 9.34 -7.37
CA PRO A 91 10.11 8.22 -7.88
C PRO A 91 10.29 8.33 -9.40
N SER A 92 11.52 8.11 -9.87
CA SER A 92 11.83 8.05 -11.30
C SER A 92 11.21 6.79 -11.94
N ASP A 93 11.20 6.73 -13.26
CA ASP A 93 10.75 5.51 -13.96
C ASP A 93 11.69 4.33 -13.68
N ASP A 94 12.99 4.58 -13.45
CA ASP A 94 13.96 3.56 -13.05
C ASP A 94 13.66 3.03 -11.65
N ASN A 95 13.32 3.90 -10.69
CA ASN A 95 12.89 3.48 -9.36
C ASN A 95 11.66 2.58 -9.44
N LEU A 96 10.67 2.94 -10.26
CA LEU A 96 9.46 2.16 -10.42
C LEU A 96 9.70 0.83 -11.15
N ARG A 97 10.62 0.78 -12.13
CA ARG A 97 11.03 -0.48 -12.77
C ARG A 97 11.74 -1.41 -11.80
N ALA A 98 12.67 -0.90 -11.00
CA ALA A 98 13.37 -1.67 -9.97
C ALA A 98 12.38 -2.23 -8.94
N PHE A 99 11.45 -1.38 -8.46
CA PHE A 99 10.37 -1.79 -7.57
C PHE A 99 9.51 -2.91 -8.20
N GLN A 100 9.05 -2.74 -9.45
CA GLN A 100 8.21 -3.74 -10.13
C GLN A 100 8.92 -5.09 -10.24
N GLN A 101 10.19 -5.09 -10.62
CA GLN A 101 10.98 -6.31 -10.73
C GLN A 101 11.11 -7.01 -9.36
N PHE A 102 11.43 -6.24 -8.32
CA PHE A 102 11.55 -6.74 -6.96
C PHE A 102 10.22 -7.30 -6.44
N TYR A 103 9.11 -6.55 -6.62
CA TYR A 103 7.78 -6.97 -6.24
C TYR A 103 7.36 -8.25 -6.98
N ASN A 104 7.57 -8.33 -8.29
CA ASN A 104 7.18 -9.49 -9.08
C ASN A 104 7.95 -10.76 -8.67
N ASN A 105 9.22 -10.64 -8.28
CA ASN A 105 9.99 -11.73 -7.69
C ASN A 105 9.44 -12.16 -6.32
N PHE A 106 9.07 -11.21 -5.48
CA PHE A 106 8.38 -11.48 -4.21
C PHE A 106 7.01 -12.15 -4.45
N ALA A 107 6.18 -11.61 -5.35
CA ALA A 107 4.85 -12.10 -5.65
C ALA A 107 4.84 -13.53 -6.21
N LYS A 108 5.78 -13.88 -7.10
CA LYS A 108 5.96 -15.25 -7.59
C LYS A 108 6.16 -16.25 -6.44
N ARG A 109 7.05 -15.93 -5.50
CA ARG A 109 7.33 -16.80 -4.33
C ARG A 109 6.14 -16.93 -3.39
N LYS A 110 5.38 -15.86 -3.22
CA LYS A 110 4.20 -15.82 -2.35
C LYS A 110 2.91 -16.24 -3.04
N LYS A 111 2.97 -16.63 -4.31
CA LYS A 111 1.81 -16.98 -5.16
C LYS A 111 0.77 -15.85 -5.20
N LEU A 112 1.25 -14.59 -5.21
CA LEU A 112 0.45 -13.39 -5.34
C LEU A 112 0.36 -12.95 -6.81
N GLU A 113 -0.57 -12.04 -7.08
CA GLU A 113 -0.72 -11.43 -8.40
C GLU A 113 0.49 -10.54 -8.73
N LEU A 114 1.04 -10.71 -9.93
CA LEU A 114 2.14 -9.88 -10.44
C LEU A 114 1.62 -8.49 -10.81
N ILE A 115 2.45 -7.47 -10.67
CA ILE A 115 2.14 -6.14 -11.21
C ILE A 115 2.17 -6.24 -12.74
N SER A 116 0.99 -6.23 -13.33
CA SER A 116 0.76 -6.28 -14.78
C SER A 116 1.11 -4.94 -15.44
N LYS A 117 1.17 -4.93 -16.78
CA LYS A 117 1.37 -3.70 -17.55
C LYS A 117 0.30 -2.64 -17.25
N SER A 118 -0.98 -3.04 -17.13
CA SER A 118 -2.08 -2.11 -16.82
C SER A 118 -1.98 -1.54 -15.40
N GLN A 119 -1.50 -2.33 -14.44
CA GLN A 119 -1.24 -1.84 -13.08
C GLN A 119 -0.05 -0.88 -13.05
N MET A 120 1.02 -1.15 -13.84
CA MET A 120 2.12 -0.18 -13.99
C MET A 120 1.68 1.13 -14.65
N GLU A 121 0.80 1.07 -15.64
CA GLU A 121 0.21 2.28 -16.23
C GLU A 121 -0.55 3.11 -15.17
N ALA A 122 -1.31 2.46 -14.28
CA ALA A 122 -1.99 3.13 -13.17
C ALA A 122 -0.99 3.73 -12.15
N ILE A 123 0.07 3.00 -11.81
CA ILE A 123 1.16 3.48 -10.93
C ILE A 123 1.84 4.71 -11.55
N THR A 124 2.15 4.68 -12.84
CA THR A 124 2.74 5.81 -13.56
C THR A 124 1.80 7.03 -13.56
N LEU A 125 0.50 6.82 -13.72
CA LEU A 125 -0.48 7.92 -13.63
C LEU A 125 -0.55 8.51 -12.22
N LEU A 126 -0.47 7.70 -11.16
CA LEU A 126 -0.36 8.17 -9.78
C LEU A 126 0.91 9.01 -9.57
N LYS A 127 2.07 8.50 -10.06
CA LYS A 127 3.34 9.23 -10.05
C LYS A 127 3.19 10.62 -10.72
N ASN A 128 2.67 10.66 -11.93
CA ASN A 128 2.52 11.89 -12.72
C ASN A 128 1.56 12.93 -12.07
N LYS A 129 0.75 12.48 -11.11
CA LYS A 129 -0.12 13.35 -10.29
C LYS A 129 0.51 13.73 -8.94
N GLY A 130 1.77 13.37 -8.70
CA GLY A 130 2.42 13.58 -7.41
C GLY A 130 1.74 12.83 -6.26
N ALA A 131 1.02 11.75 -6.57
CA ALA A 131 0.22 11.00 -5.60
C ALA A 131 0.88 9.67 -5.19
N LEU A 132 2.20 9.56 -5.36
CA LEU A 132 2.92 8.30 -5.12
C LEU A 132 4.24 8.55 -4.41
N TRP A 133 4.46 7.86 -3.30
CA TRP A 133 5.77 7.78 -2.66
C TRP A 133 6.27 6.34 -2.70
N LEU A 134 7.56 6.17 -2.98
CA LEU A 134 8.26 4.90 -2.92
C LEU A 134 9.31 4.97 -1.82
N SER A 135 9.34 4.00 -0.94
CA SER A 135 10.42 3.87 0.04
C SER A 135 11.13 2.51 -0.10
N GLU A 136 12.42 2.54 0.14
CA GLU A 136 13.33 1.41 0.04
C GLU A 136 14.21 1.33 1.27
N ILE A 137 14.49 0.13 1.74
CA ILE A 137 15.50 -0.11 2.77
C ILE A 137 16.53 -1.10 2.24
N ARG A 138 17.79 -0.75 2.40
CA ARG A 138 18.93 -1.58 2.03
C ARG A 138 19.73 -1.96 3.26
N SER A 139 20.42 -3.09 3.17
CA SER A 139 21.44 -3.48 4.13
C SER A 139 22.70 -2.61 3.99
N PHE A 140 23.63 -2.75 4.95
CA PHE A 140 24.92 -2.07 4.91
C PHE A 140 25.75 -2.35 3.63
N CYS A 141 25.56 -3.53 3.00
CA CYS A 141 26.23 -3.88 1.74
C CYS A 141 25.44 -3.46 0.49
N GLY A 142 24.42 -2.59 0.64
CA GLY A 142 23.63 -2.07 -0.49
C GLY A 142 22.53 -3.00 -1.01
N GLN A 143 22.37 -4.20 -0.44
CA GLN A 143 21.33 -5.13 -0.86
C GLN A 143 19.94 -4.63 -0.46
N THR A 144 19.03 -4.49 -1.42
CA THR A 144 17.62 -4.12 -1.16
C THR A 144 16.89 -5.21 -0.36
N LEU A 145 16.31 -4.86 0.76
CA LEU A 145 15.62 -5.76 1.68
C LEU A 145 14.10 -5.64 1.62
N CYS A 146 13.60 -4.43 1.42
CA CYS A 146 12.16 -4.16 1.34
C CYS A 146 11.87 -2.91 0.52
N TYR A 147 10.75 -2.94 -0.20
CA TYR A 147 10.10 -1.78 -0.80
C TYR A 147 8.71 -1.58 -0.22
N ARG A 148 8.30 -0.32 -0.09
CA ARG A 148 6.91 0.08 0.16
C ARG A 148 6.52 1.16 -0.83
N LEU A 149 5.36 0.99 -1.45
CA LEU A 149 4.76 1.96 -2.35
C LEU A 149 3.47 2.45 -1.70
N ASP A 150 3.39 3.75 -1.45
CA ASP A 150 2.27 4.38 -0.78
C ASP A 150 1.58 5.38 -1.72
N ILE A 151 0.24 5.40 -1.72
CA ILE A 151 -0.55 6.44 -2.37
C ILE A 151 -0.71 7.58 -1.37
N ILE A 152 -0.49 8.82 -1.81
CA ILE A 152 -0.61 10.01 -0.98
C ILE A 152 -1.62 11.00 -1.57
N TYR A 153 -2.39 11.66 -0.70
CA TYR A 153 -3.28 12.76 -1.08
C TYR A 153 -3.77 13.55 0.14
N ALA A 154 -3.76 14.88 0.03
CA ALA A 154 -4.34 15.80 1.04
C ALA A 154 -3.93 15.43 2.48
N LYS A 155 -2.63 15.25 2.73
CA LYS A 155 -2.04 14.89 4.02
C LYS A 155 -2.48 13.51 4.57
N LYS A 156 -2.93 12.62 3.68
CA LYS A 156 -3.20 11.21 3.97
C LYS A 156 -2.34 10.32 3.10
N ALA A 157 -1.89 9.21 3.67
CA ALA A 157 -1.15 8.18 2.96
C ALA A 157 -1.83 6.82 3.13
N MET A 158 -1.69 5.94 2.14
CA MET A 158 -2.23 4.59 2.16
C MET A 158 -1.21 3.62 1.59
N SER A 159 -0.98 2.52 2.31
CA SER A 159 -0.15 1.42 1.82
C SER A 159 -0.77 0.77 0.58
N TYR A 160 -0.04 0.76 -0.52
CA TYR A 160 -0.51 0.23 -1.80
C TYR A 160 0.15 -1.10 -2.15
N TYR A 161 1.48 -1.16 -2.18
CA TYR A 161 2.26 -2.37 -2.35
C TYR A 161 3.38 -2.47 -1.34
N VAL A 162 3.66 -3.69 -0.88
CA VAL A 162 4.80 -3.98 -0.01
C VAL A 162 5.47 -5.25 -0.52
N ALA A 163 6.80 -5.23 -0.64
CA ALA A 163 7.58 -6.39 -1.01
C ALA A 163 8.82 -6.52 -0.13
N THR A 164 9.14 -7.75 0.27
CA THR A 164 10.33 -8.06 1.06
C THR A 164 11.17 -9.12 0.34
N CYS A 165 12.49 -9.06 0.49
CA CYS A 165 13.34 -10.12 -0.01
C CYS A 165 13.12 -11.42 0.80
N HIS A 166 13.67 -12.52 0.30
CA HIS A 166 13.51 -13.83 0.92
C HIS A 166 14.77 -14.23 1.69
N SER A 167 14.62 -14.58 2.97
CA SER A 167 15.75 -14.88 3.84
C SER A 167 16.48 -16.20 3.49
N GLN A 168 15.78 -17.19 2.90
CA GLN A 168 16.36 -18.51 2.64
C GLN A 168 17.40 -18.53 1.50
N SER A 169 17.38 -17.53 0.61
CA SER A 169 18.33 -17.39 -0.49
C SER A 169 19.43 -16.36 -0.21
N MET A 170 19.53 -15.89 1.03
CA MET A 170 20.45 -14.82 1.41
C MET A 170 21.58 -15.34 2.31
N PRO A 171 22.76 -14.71 2.24
CA PRO A 171 23.84 -14.96 3.18
C PRO A 171 23.37 -14.84 4.64
N GLU A 172 23.97 -15.65 5.53
CA GLU A 172 23.54 -15.72 6.94
C GLU A 172 23.53 -14.36 7.64
N HIS A 173 24.49 -13.49 7.34
CA HIS A 173 24.58 -12.14 7.93
C HIS A 173 23.41 -11.22 7.55
N LEU A 174 22.66 -11.53 6.47
CA LEU A 174 21.47 -10.77 6.05
C LEU A 174 20.15 -11.33 6.59
N ILE A 175 20.13 -12.54 7.15
CA ILE A 175 18.89 -13.16 7.63
C ILE A 175 18.23 -12.32 8.73
N ARG A 176 18.99 -11.81 9.69
CA ARG A 176 18.50 -10.96 10.77
C ARG A 176 18.04 -9.59 10.26
N PRO A 177 18.83 -8.83 9.51
CA PRO A 177 18.41 -7.58 8.87
C PRO A 177 17.09 -7.72 8.10
N ILE A 178 16.93 -8.74 7.27
CA ILE A 178 15.71 -8.97 6.49
C ILE A 178 14.45 -9.07 7.38
N ARG A 179 14.54 -9.78 8.52
CA ARG A 179 13.40 -9.97 9.44
C ARG A 179 12.89 -8.67 10.04
N TYR A 180 13.77 -7.69 10.21
CA TYR A 180 13.44 -6.42 10.83
C TYR A 180 13.11 -5.31 9.81
N ALA A 181 13.64 -5.42 8.60
CA ALA A 181 13.61 -4.38 7.58
C ALA A 181 12.21 -3.80 7.31
N ASN A 182 11.19 -4.67 7.10
CA ASN A 182 9.85 -4.19 6.80
C ASN A 182 9.21 -3.39 7.96
N ARG A 183 9.43 -3.83 9.22
CA ARG A 183 8.92 -3.10 10.40
C ARG A 183 9.65 -1.79 10.59
N PHE A 184 10.95 -1.80 10.43
CA PHE A 184 11.77 -0.60 10.55
C PHE A 184 11.44 0.42 9.46
N LEU A 185 11.31 -0.02 8.18
CA LEU A 185 10.93 0.85 7.08
C LEU A 185 9.54 1.45 7.28
N LEU A 186 8.55 0.65 7.73
CA LEU A 186 7.21 1.19 8.02
C LEU A 186 7.26 2.24 9.13
N TRP A 187 7.96 1.95 10.24
CA TRP A 187 8.10 2.91 11.33
C TRP A 187 8.76 4.22 10.85
N HIS A 188 9.83 4.10 10.09
CA HIS A 188 10.53 5.26 9.51
C HIS A 188 9.61 6.07 8.58
N ASN A 189 8.80 5.39 7.76
CA ASN A 189 7.83 6.06 6.89
C ASN A 189 6.75 6.80 7.71
N LEU A 190 6.23 6.20 8.79
CA LEU A 190 5.24 6.85 9.65
C LEU A 190 5.78 8.15 10.26
N LEU A 191 7.02 8.11 10.79
CA LEU A 191 7.67 9.29 11.35
C LEU A 191 7.93 10.35 10.28
N HIS A 192 8.46 9.93 9.11
CA HIS A 192 8.71 10.87 8.02
C HIS A 192 7.41 11.50 7.50
N LEU A 193 6.33 10.73 7.32
CA LEU A 193 5.02 11.27 6.94
C LEU A 193 4.51 12.28 7.99
N LYS A 194 4.63 11.95 9.27
CA LYS A 194 4.27 12.85 10.37
C LYS A 194 5.05 14.18 10.29
N GLU A 195 6.36 14.15 10.11
CA GLU A 195 7.22 15.34 9.93
C GLU A 195 6.79 16.19 8.72
N GLN A 196 6.30 15.54 7.64
CA GLN A 196 5.75 16.22 6.48
C GLN A 196 4.31 16.74 6.69
N GLY A 197 3.77 16.62 7.92
CA GLY A 197 2.44 17.10 8.31
C GLY A 197 1.30 16.23 7.78
N PHE A 198 1.53 14.96 7.48
CA PHE A 198 0.45 14.01 7.21
C PHE A 198 -0.32 13.71 8.50
N VAL A 199 -1.62 13.51 8.38
CA VAL A 199 -2.51 13.30 9.54
C VAL A 199 -2.97 11.86 9.69
N LEU A 200 -2.91 11.06 8.61
CA LEU A 200 -3.44 9.70 8.60
C LEU A 200 -2.57 8.79 7.71
N TYR A 201 -2.29 7.60 8.21
CA TYR A 201 -1.77 6.48 7.43
C TYR A 201 -2.75 5.30 7.45
N ASP A 202 -3.23 4.89 6.28
CA ASP A 202 -4.05 3.69 6.10
C ASP A 202 -3.13 2.51 5.74
N MET A 203 -3.10 1.49 6.57
CA MET A 203 -2.23 0.31 6.38
C MET A 203 -2.70 -0.63 5.26
N GLY A 204 -3.79 -0.28 4.56
CA GLY A 204 -4.42 -1.13 3.56
C GLY A 204 -5.17 -2.33 4.18
N LYS A 205 -5.95 -3.01 3.35
CA LYS A 205 -6.86 -4.09 3.76
C LYS A 205 -6.23 -5.08 4.75
N LEU A 206 -6.90 -5.35 5.87
CA LEU A 206 -6.62 -6.50 6.72
C LEU A 206 -7.02 -7.78 5.98
N THR A 207 -6.10 -8.73 5.90
CA THR A 207 -6.30 -10.03 5.23
C THR A 207 -6.58 -11.12 6.25
N ASP A 208 -7.02 -12.29 5.77
CA ASP A 208 -7.23 -13.47 6.60
C ASP A 208 -5.90 -14.15 7.01
N ASP A 209 -4.76 -13.77 6.37
CA ASP A 209 -3.43 -14.21 6.80
C ASP A 209 -3.12 -13.62 8.18
N GLN A 210 -3.07 -14.53 9.19
CA GLN A 210 -2.88 -14.17 10.60
C GLN A 210 -1.56 -13.41 10.84
N ASN A 211 -0.50 -13.72 10.08
CA ASN A 211 0.80 -13.05 10.24
C ASN A 211 0.73 -11.62 9.72
N VAL A 212 0.07 -11.40 8.57
CA VAL A 212 -0.14 -10.06 8.00
C VAL A 212 -1.07 -9.25 8.89
N ARG A 213 -2.15 -9.88 9.41
CA ARG A 213 -3.08 -9.23 10.33
C ARG A 213 -2.39 -8.82 11.63
N ALA A 214 -1.66 -9.73 12.28
CA ALA A 214 -0.89 -9.46 13.49
C ALA A 214 0.19 -8.39 13.27
N PHE A 215 0.86 -8.41 12.11
CA PHE A 215 1.81 -7.36 11.72
C PHE A 215 1.14 -5.97 11.72
N LYS A 216 0.00 -5.83 11.05
CA LYS A 216 -0.70 -4.54 10.91
C LYS A 216 -1.26 -4.06 12.25
N LEU A 217 -1.97 -4.93 12.97
CA LEU A 217 -2.52 -4.61 14.30
C LEU A 217 -1.42 -4.26 15.31
N GLY A 218 -0.26 -4.89 15.19
CA GLY A 218 0.89 -4.63 16.06
C GLY A 218 1.51 -3.24 15.90
N PHE A 219 1.13 -2.46 14.89
CA PHE A 219 1.52 -1.05 14.75
C PHE A 219 0.60 -0.10 15.53
N GLY A 220 -0.42 -0.60 16.20
CA GLY A 220 -1.44 0.20 16.85
C GLY A 220 -2.41 0.78 15.83
N GLY A 221 -3.15 1.80 16.22
CA GLY A 221 -4.15 2.44 15.37
C GLY A 221 -5.54 1.82 15.52
N GLN A 222 -6.49 2.38 14.80
CA GLN A 222 -7.90 2.02 14.85
C GLN A 222 -8.28 1.12 13.69
N VAL A 223 -8.94 0.00 13.98
CA VAL A 223 -9.56 -0.83 12.93
C VAL A 223 -10.83 -0.13 12.45
N VAL A 224 -10.95 0.06 11.15
CA VAL A 224 -12.11 0.71 10.52
C VAL A 224 -12.63 -0.11 9.35
N ASP A 225 -13.96 -0.07 9.18
CA ASP A 225 -14.63 -0.67 8.03
C ASP A 225 -14.39 0.16 6.77
N VAL A 226 -14.03 -0.52 5.68
CA VAL A 226 -13.83 0.11 4.38
C VAL A 226 -14.51 -0.69 3.26
N TYR A 227 -14.82 -0.01 2.18
CA TYR A 227 -15.55 -0.56 1.06
C TYR A 227 -14.74 -0.39 -0.23
N SER A 228 -14.46 -1.52 -0.91
CA SER A 228 -13.63 -1.53 -2.12
C SER A 228 -14.28 -2.34 -3.23
N GLY A 229 -13.96 -2.00 -4.48
CA GLY A 229 -14.43 -2.73 -5.65
C GLY A 229 -14.82 -1.81 -6.79
N TYR A 230 -15.58 -2.37 -7.74
CA TYR A 230 -15.98 -1.65 -8.95
C TYR A 230 -17.49 -1.58 -9.07
N ILE A 231 -18.00 -0.41 -9.45
CA ILE A 231 -19.39 -0.17 -9.78
C ILE A 231 -19.49 0.08 -11.29
N THR A 232 -20.40 -0.61 -11.98
CA THR A 232 -20.67 -0.42 -13.41
C THR A 232 -22.17 -0.36 -13.66
N GLN A 233 -22.58 0.44 -14.62
CA GLN A 233 -23.96 0.54 -15.05
C GLN A 233 -24.34 -0.54 -16.09
N SER A 234 -23.37 -1.28 -16.64
CA SER A 234 -23.59 -2.32 -17.64
C SER A 234 -23.58 -3.71 -17.00
N LYS A 235 -24.64 -4.49 -17.20
CA LYS A 235 -24.75 -5.90 -16.74
C LYS A 235 -23.60 -6.77 -17.30
N ILE A 236 -23.26 -6.62 -18.58
CA ILE A 236 -22.15 -7.35 -19.23
C ILE A 236 -20.81 -7.03 -18.57
N ARG A 237 -20.55 -5.75 -18.24
CA ARG A 237 -19.34 -5.33 -17.55
C ARG A 237 -19.30 -5.77 -16.10
N ALA A 238 -20.46 -5.82 -15.43
CA ALA A 238 -20.57 -6.39 -14.10
C ALA A 238 -20.17 -7.86 -14.09
N LEU A 239 -20.58 -8.61 -15.11
CA LEU A 239 -20.21 -10.02 -15.29
C LEU A 239 -18.70 -10.17 -15.52
N LEU A 240 -18.09 -9.36 -16.40
CA LEU A 240 -16.64 -9.37 -16.66
C LEU A 240 -15.81 -8.99 -15.43
N LEU A 241 -16.25 -8.02 -14.67
CA LEU A 241 -15.61 -7.61 -13.41
C LEU A 241 -15.85 -8.64 -12.29
N GLY A 242 -16.98 -9.32 -12.30
CA GLY A 242 -17.32 -10.43 -11.42
C GLY A 242 -16.44 -11.66 -11.66
N VAL A 243 -16.24 -12.05 -12.91
CA VAL A 243 -15.34 -13.17 -13.27
C VAL A 243 -13.90 -12.93 -12.80
N GLN A 244 -13.42 -11.69 -12.79
CA GLN A 244 -12.12 -11.35 -12.19
C GLN A 244 -12.08 -11.50 -10.65
N LYS A 245 -13.23 -11.37 -9.97
CA LYS A 245 -13.34 -11.59 -8.51
C LYS A 245 -13.31 -13.07 -8.11
N TRP A 246 -13.78 -13.97 -8.95
CA TRP A 246 -13.85 -15.41 -8.67
C TRP A 246 -12.53 -16.16 -8.96
N ARG A 247 -11.56 -15.49 -9.58
CA ARG A 247 -10.23 -16.04 -9.88
C ARG A 247 -9.13 -15.61 -8.90
N LYS A 248 -9.50 -15.04 -7.74
CA LYS A 248 -8.56 -14.66 -6.67
C LYS A 248 -8.61 -15.61 -5.51
#